data_8b510aa02d819d6a72e2517459a12f0b
#
_entry.id   8b510aa02d819d6a72e2517459a12f0b
#
_cell.length_a   1.000
_cell.length_b   1.000
_cell.length_c   1.000
_cell.angle_alpha   90.00
_cell.angle_beta   90.00
_cell.angle_gamma   90.00
#
_symmetry.space_group_name_H-M   'P 1'
#
loop_
_entity.id
_entity.type
_entity.pdbx_description
1 polymer ?
#
loop_
_entity_poly.entity_id
_entity_poly.type
_entity_poly.pdbx_seq_one_letter_code
_entity_poly.pdbx_strand_id
1 'polypeptide(L)'
;MARDRQARIARRSLLPIALLLLSAGCREELGPEHFPTTRVSGVVVEGGRPVGGGWIEFVPIGATLGRIRAARIQPDGSFRTDGVPVGKNLIRLANAPIRLPVGRQLFLHYSSSPIRRVIPAQPGEPLRIDLLEEALRYQALRSKMAKDHSPEAPAGTQP
;
A
#
# COMPACT_ATOMS: atom_id res chain seq x y z
N MET A 1 12.32 -62.83 33.19
CA MET A 1 12.80 -62.20 31.91
C MET A 1 11.75 -61.77 30.92
N ALA A 2 10.44 -61.95 31.14
CA ALA A 2 9.38 -61.57 30.20
C ALA A 2 8.84 -60.09 30.39
N ARG A 3 8.95 -59.52 31.60
CA ARG A 3 8.43 -58.17 31.91
C ARG A 3 9.22 -57.02 31.27
N ASP A 4 10.50 -57.19 30.99
CA ASP A 4 11.37 -56.15 30.45
C ASP A 4 11.18 -55.90 28.94
N ARG A 5 10.68 -56.89 28.22
CA ARG A 5 10.40 -56.76 26.78
C ARG A 5 9.14 -55.94 26.48
N GLN A 6 8.11 -56.03 27.31
CA GLN A 6 6.87 -55.27 27.14
C GLN A 6 7.08 -53.77 27.40
N ALA A 7 7.90 -53.41 28.38
CA ALA A 7 8.21 -51.99 28.68
C ALA A 7 8.99 -51.30 27.55
N ARG A 8 9.80 -52.01 26.79
CA ARG A 8 10.58 -51.46 25.65
C ARG A 8 9.73 -51.27 24.41
N ILE A 9 8.72 -52.10 24.19
CA ILE A 9 7.81 -51.99 23.05
C ILE A 9 6.86 -50.79 23.25
N ALA A 10 6.33 -50.59 24.47
CA ALA A 10 5.47 -49.46 24.79
C ALA A 10 6.15 -48.07 24.63
N ARG A 11 7.46 -47.99 24.98
CA ARG A 11 8.24 -46.75 24.80
C ARG A 11 8.55 -46.43 23.33
N ARG A 12 8.68 -47.42 22.45
CA ARG A 12 8.95 -47.21 21.02
C ARG A 12 7.73 -46.77 20.24
N SER A 13 6.52 -47.11 20.68
CA SER A 13 5.26 -46.72 20.03
C SER A 13 4.77 -45.33 20.42
N LEU A 14 5.24 -44.74 21.52
CA LEU A 14 4.84 -43.40 21.95
C LEU A 14 5.61 -42.27 21.25
N LEU A 15 6.82 -42.55 20.78
CA LEU A 15 7.67 -41.55 20.11
C LEU A 15 7.07 -41.03 18.80
N PRO A 16 6.53 -41.84 17.88
CA PRO A 16 5.93 -41.37 16.64
C PRO A 16 4.61 -40.63 16.88
N ILE A 17 3.84 -40.97 17.93
CA ILE A 17 2.58 -40.27 18.27
C ILE A 17 2.88 -38.85 18.83
N ALA A 18 3.92 -38.72 19.66
CA ALA A 18 4.36 -37.43 20.15
C ALA A 18 4.87 -36.50 19.01
N LEU A 19 5.55 -37.06 18.02
CA LEU A 19 6.05 -36.32 16.85
C LEU A 19 4.91 -35.86 15.94
N LEU A 20 3.85 -36.67 15.81
CA LEU A 20 2.65 -36.30 15.04
C LEU A 20 1.82 -35.19 15.72
N LEU A 21 1.80 -35.12 17.04
CA LEU A 21 1.11 -34.08 17.79
C LEU A 21 1.85 -32.74 17.74
N LEU A 22 3.17 -32.75 17.60
CA LEU A 22 3.97 -31.53 17.43
C LEU A 22 3.80 -30.88 16.03
N SER A 23 3.41 -31.62 15.01
CA SER A 23 3.15 -31.08 13.68
C SER A 23 1.76 -30.46 13.49
N ALA A 24 0.83 -30.66 14.43
CA ALA A 24 -0.52 -30.10 14.40
C ALA A 24 -0.59 -28.67 14.98
N GLY A 25 0.51 -28.14 15.51
CA GLY A 25 0.50 -26.97 16.38
C GLY A 25 0.81 -25.62 15.75
N CYS A 26 0.77 -25.42 14.42
CA CYS A 26 0.95 -24.10 13.82
C CYS A 26 0.18 -23.97 12.51
N ARG A 27 -1.10 -24.24 12.52
CA ARG A 27 -2.02 -23.60 11.59
C ARG A 27 -2.65 -22.43 12.31
N GLU A 28 -1.92 -21.35 12.41
CA GLU A 28 -2.51 -20.04 12.57
C GLU A 28 -3.26 -19.76 11.26
N GLU A 29 -4.52 -20.20 11.18
CA GLU A 29 -5.42 -19.73 10.18
C GLU A 29 -5.60 -18.23 10.44
N LEU A 30 -4.72 -17.42 9.81
CA LEU A 30 -5.05 -16.04 9.55
C LEU A 30 -6.35 -16.10 8.78
N GLY A 31 -7.45 -15.89 9.48
CA GLY A 31 -8.79 -15.91 8.90
C GLY A 31 -8.85 -15.07 7.63
N PRO A 32 -9.82 -15.29 6.76
CA PRO A 32 -9.97 -14.50 5.54
C PRO A 32 -9.97 -13.02 5.91
N GLU A 33 -9.28 -12.21 5.08
CA GLU A 33 -9.25 -10.75 5.29
C GLU A 33 -10.68 -10.24 5.38
N HIS A 34 -11.11 -9.84 6.57
CA HIS A 34 -12.46 -9.32 6.81
C HIS A 34 -12.61 -7.84 6.42
N PHE A 35 -11.64 -7.29 5.68
CA PHE A 35 -11.69 -5.90 5.24
C PHE A 35 -12.39 -5.79 3.90
N PRO A 36 -13.30 -4.82 3.74
CA PRO A 36 -13.94 -4.59 2.45
C PRO A 36 -12.88 -4.17 1.42
N THR A 37 -12.85 -4.89 0.32
CA THR A 37 -11.93 -4.63 -0.79
C THR A 37 -12.68 -4.56 -2.11
N THR A 38 -12.08 -3.88 -3.10
CA THR A 38 -12.67 -3.75 -4.43
C THR A 38 -11.61 -3.88 -5.52
N ARG A 39 -12.06 -4.02 -6.75
CA ARG A 39 -11.23 -3.97 -7.94
C ARG A 39 -11.00 -2.51 -8.34
N VAL A 40 -9.75 -2.19 -8.69
CA VAL A 40 -9.37 -0.88 -9.21
C VAL A 40 -8.63 -1.03 -10.52
N SER A 41 -8.96 -0.20 -11.48
CA SER A 41 -8.23 -0.06 -12.75
C SER A 41 -8.01 1.42 -13.05
N GLY A 42 -7.07 1.70 -13.95
CA GLY A 42 -6.80 3.08 -14.34
C GLY A 42 -5.60 3.23 -15.25
N VAL A 43 -5.15 4.47 -15.38
CA VAL A 43 -3.98 4.84 -16.18
C VAL A 43 -3.12 5.84 -15.40
N VAL A 44 -1.81 5.67 -15.47
CA VAL A 44 -0.81 6.62 -14.97
C VAL A 44 -0.21 7.36 -16.16
N VAL A 45 -0.27 8.66 -16.12
CA VAL A 45 0.30 9.53 -17.13
C VAL A 45 1.15 10.63 -16.50
N GLU A 46 2.02 11.23 -17.28
CA GLU A 46 2.86 12.37 -16.93
C GLU A 46 2.68 13.45 -17.98
N GLY A 47 1.88 14.46 -17.69
CA GLY A 47 1.53 15.50 -18.67
C GLY A 47 0.87 14.93 -19.92
N GLY A 48 -0.05 13.97 -19.76
CA GLY A 48 -0.75 13.30 -20.84
C GLY A 48 0.00 12.15 -21.51
N ARG A 49 1.30 11.93 -21.21
CA ARG A 49 2.08 10.82 -21.76
C ARG A 49 2.00 9.61 -20.82
N PRO A 50 1.78 8.39 -21.34
CA PRO A 50 1.77 7.18 -20.50
C PRO A 50 3.10 6.99 -19.73
N VAL A 51 2.97 6.63 -18.46
CA VAL A 51 4.09 6.14 -17.65
C VAL A 51 4.07 4.62 -17.70
N GLY A 52 4.85 4.03 -18.59
CA GLY A 52 4.90 2.59 -18.80
C GLY A 52 5.98 1.92 -17.97
N GLY A 53 5.60 1.00 -17.11
CA GLY A 53 6.52 0.22 -16.28
C GLY A 53 6.50 0.62 -14.80
N GLY A 54 7.15 -0.23 -13.99
CA GLY A 54 7.08 -0.11 -12.53
C GLY A 54 5.77 -0.62 -11.94
N TRP A 55 5.47 -0.15 -10.74
CA TRP A 55 4.32 -0.57 -9.95
C TRP A 55 3.57 0.62 -9.38
N ILE A 56 2.26 0.51 -9.33
CA ILE A 56 1.39 1.38 -8.54
C ILE A 56 0.98 0.64 -7.27
N GLU A 57 1.08 1.29 -6.13
CA GLU A 57 0.77 0.72 -4.83
C GLU A 57 -0.31 1.54 -4.13
N PHE A 58 -1.29 0.83 -3.58
CA PHE A 58 -2.38 1.37 -2.77
C PHE A 58 -2.08 1.06 -1.31
N VAL A 59 -1.83 2.10 -0.53
CA VAL A 59 -1.49 2.01 0.89
C VAL A 59 -2.67 2.55 1.69
N PRO A 60 -3.37 1.71 2.45
CA PRO A 60 -4.46 2.18 3.30
C PRO A 60 -3.94 3.17 4.34
N ILE A 61 -4.66 4.29 4.53
CA ILE A 61 -4.29 5.35 5.46
C ILE A 61 -5.48 5.77 6.33
N GLY A 62 -5.17 6.38 7.48
CA GLY A 62 -6.17 6.80 8.46
C GLY A 62 -6.92 5.60 9.06
N ALA A 63 -8.24 5.65 9.04
CA ALA A 63 -9.09 4.56 9.55
C ALA A 63 -9.35 3.44 8.53
N THR A 64 -8.70 3.46 7.36
CA THR A 64 -8.86 2.39 6.36
C THR A 64 -8.06 1.17 6.77
N LEU A 65 -8.75 0.07 6.96
CA LEU A 65 -8.13 -1.22 7.29
C LEU A 65 -7.87 -2.01 6.00
N GLY A 66 -6.78 -2.78 5.99
CA GLY A 66 -6.43 -3.64 4.86
C GLY A 66 -4.94 -3.73 4.63
N ARG A 67 -4.56 -4.49 3.62
CA ARG A 67 -3.16 -4.68 3.22
C ARG A 67 -2.82 -3.79 2.03
N ILE A 68 -1.55 -3.45 1.90
CA ILE A 68 -1.04 -2.81 0.69
C ILE A 68 -1.33 -3.70 -0.51
N ARG A 69 -1.82 -3.09 -1.58
CA ARG A 69 -2.03 -3.76 -2.87
C ARG A 69 -1.22 -3.05 -3.95
N ALA A 70 -0.65 -3.84 -4.84
CA ALA A 70 0.16 -3.34 -5.94
C ALA A 70 -0.33 -3.91 -7.27
N ALA A 71 -0.16 -3.12 -8.32
CA ALA A 71 -0.34 -3.55 -9.70
C ALA A 71 0.86 -3.14 -10.54
N ARG A 72 1.20 -3.97 -11.52
CA ARG A 72 2.18 -3.60 -12.55
C ARG A 72 1.55 -2.56 -13.48
N ILE A 73 2.30 -1.51 -13.78
CA ILE A 73 1.93 -0.53 -14.79
C ILE A 73 2.37 -1.06 -16.15
N GLN A 74 1.42 -1.20 -17.08
CA GLN A 74 1.66 -1.68 -18.43
C GLN A 74 2.37 -0.61 -19.28
N PRO A 75 2.94 -0.96 -20.45
CA PRO A 75 3.64 0.01 -21.31
C PRO A 75 2.77 1.21 -21.73
N ASP A 76 1.46 1.04 -21.84
CA ASP A 76 0.48 2.09 -22.14
C ASP A 76 0.04 2.90 -20.94
N GLY A 77 0.68 2.69 -19.77
CA GLY A 77 0.34 3.33 -18.51
C GLY A 77 -0.85 2.72 -17.78
N SER A 78 -1.55 1.77 -18.36
CA SER A 78 -2.70 1.14 -17.73
C SER A 78 -2.29 0.23 -16.56
N PHE A 79 -3.20 0.08 -15.59
CA PHE A 79 -3.05 -0.87 -14.49
C PHE A 79 -4.39 -1.44 -14.06
N ARG A 80 -4.36 -2.61 -13.44
CA ARG A 80 -5.52 -3.25 -12.82
C ARG A 80 -5.08 -4.13 -11.65
N THR A 81 -5.82 -4.06 -10.56
CA THR A 81 -5.60 -4.92 -9.39
C THR A 81 -6.91 -5.19 -8.66
N ASP A 82 -6.96 -6.34 -8.01
CA ASP A 82 -8.06 -6.75 -7.14
C ASP A 82 -7.64 -6.59 -5.66
N GLY A 83 -8.63 -6.54 -4.78
CA GLY A 83 -8.38 -6.55 -3.35
C GLY A 83 -7.84 -5.23 -2.78
N VAL A 84 -8.07 -4.10 -3.45
CA VAL A 84 -7.71 -2.78 -2.91
C VAL A 84 -8.64 -2.44 -1.74
N PRO A 85 -8.10 -2.04 -0.57
CA PRO A 85 -8.92 -1.65 0.57
C PRO A 85 -9.87 -0.51 0.26
N VAL A 86 -11.13 -0.68 0.61
CA VAL A 86 -12.16 0.37 0.50
C VAL A 86 -11.88 1.46 1.52
N GLY A 87 -11.93 2.72 1.09
CA GLY A 87 -11.63 3.87 1.94
C GLY A 87 -10.45 4.70 1.45
N LYS A 88 -9.81 5.44 2.34
CA LYS A 88 -8.71 6.34 2.00
C LYS A 88 -7.43 5.56 1.75
N ASN A 89 -6.89 5.71 0.56
CA ASN A 89 -5.61 5.12 0.17
C ASN A 89 -4.64 6.21 -0.30
N LEU A 90 -3.40 6.10 0.12
CA LEU A 90 -2.28 6.80 -0.47
C LEU A 90 -1.76 5.97 -1.63
N ILE A 91 -1.48 6.61 -2.75
CA ILE A 91 -0.94 5.95 -3.94
C ILE A 91 0.54 6.28 -4.07
N ARG A 92 1.34 5.25 -4.21
CA ARG A 92 2.77 5.34 -4.44
C ARG A 92 3.13 4.65 -5.74
N LEU A 93 4.17 5.15 -6.41
CA LEU A 93 4.77 4.50 -7.58
C LEU A 93 6.13 3.92 -7.19
N ALA A 94 6.36 2.66 -7.51
CA ALA A 94 7.63 2.00 -7.27
C ALA A 94 8.29 1.62 -8.61
N ASN A 95 9.57 1.98 -8.77
CA ASN A 95 10.34 1.70 -9.98
C ASN A 95 9.69 2.21 -11.29
N ALA A 96 8.82 3.21 -11.21
CA ALA A 96 8.20 3.82 -12.38
C ALA A 96 9.19 4.82 -13.04
N PRO A 97 9.25 4.87 -14.38
CA PRO A 97 10.17 5.75 -15.12
C PRO A 97 9.63 7.19 -15.18
N ILE A 98 9.53 7.85 -14.04
CA ILE A 98 9.05 9.23 -13.91
C ILE A 98 10.14 10.18 -14.39
N ARG A 99 9.77 11.13 -15.26
CA ARG A 99 10.68 12.10 -15.89
C ARG A 99 10.66 13.47 -15.24
N LEU A 100 9.63 13.79 -14.45
CA LEU A 100 9.51 15.07 -13.75
C LEU A 100 10.73 15.34 -12.87
N PRO A 101 11.48 16.40 -13.08
CA PRO A 101 12.75 16.66 -12.36
C PRO A 101 12.55 16.89 -10.86
N VAL A 102 11.43 17.51 -10.47
CA VAL A 102 11.10 17.85 -9.06
C VAL A 102 10.19 16.81 -8.40
N GLY A 103 9.54 15.96 -9.18
CA GLY A 103 8.45 15.09 -8.70
C GLY A 103 8.85 13.64 -8.44
N ARG A 104 9.98 13.18 -8.96
CA ARG A 104 10.33 11.76 -8.94
C ARG A 104 10.34 11.17 -7.51
N GLN A 105 11.02 11.82 -6.59
CA GLN A 105 11.08 11.34 -5.20
C GLN A 105 9.74 11.51 -4.49
N LEU A 106 8.96 12.53 -4.85
CA LEU A 106 7.67 12.82 -4.26
C LEU A 106 6.69 11.64 -4.38
N PHE A 107 6.67 10.96 -5.52
CA PHE A 107 5.74 9.86 -5.80
C PHE A 107 6.27 8.48 -5.39
N LEU A 108 7.58 8.38 -5.08
CA LEU A 108 8.22 7.10 -4.76
C LEU A 108 8.17 6.74 -3.28
N HIS A 109 7.95 7.70 -2.39
CA HIS A 109 7.97 7.48 -0.95
C HIS A 109 6.58 7.59 -0.33
N TYR A 110 6.27 6.71 0.64
CA TYR A 110 4.99 6.71 1.36
C TYR A 110 4.69 8.04 2.05
N SER A 111 5.71 8.63 2.68
CA SER A 111 5.56 9.87 3.45
C SER A 111 5.39 11.10 2.58
N SER A 112 5.85 11.07 1.35
CA SER A 112 5.88 12.25 0.47
C SER A 112 4.87 12.20 -0.67
N SER A 113 4.30 11.03 -1.02
CA SER A 113 3.32 10.95 -2.10
C SER A 113 2.10 11.82 -1.80
N PRO A 114 1.76 12.79 -2.68
CA PRO A 114 0.60 13.63 -2.51
C PRO A 114 -0.70 12.94 -2.95
N ILE A 115 -0.60 11.81 -3.64
CA ILE A 115 -1.74 11.18 -4.28
C ILE A 115 -2.54 10.43 -3.22
N ARG A 116 -3.72 10.97 -2.91
CA ARG A 116 -4.68 10.33 -2.01
C ARG A 116 -5.99 10.15 -2.74
N ARG A 117 -6.58 8.96 -2.64
CA ARG A 117 -7.87 8.64 -3.25
C ARG A 117 -8.76 7.92 -2.25
N VAL A 118 -10.05 8.18 -2.33
CA VAL A 118 -11.07 7.39 -1.64
C VAL A 118 -11.51 6.31 -2.62
N ILE A 119 -11.28 5.07 -2.26
CA ILE A 119 -11.65 3.90 -3.07
C ILE A 119 -13.05 3.46 -2.63
N PRO A 120 -14.04 3.46 -3.55
CA PRO A 120 -15.41 3.08 -3.23
C PRO A 120 -15.54 1.55 -3.09
N ALA A 121 -16.61 1.12 -2.41
CA ALA A 121 -16.88 -0.32 -2.22
C ALA A 121 -17.22 -1.05 -3.53
N GLN A 122 -17.81 -0.35 -4.47
CA GLN A 122 -18.09 -0.87 -5.81
C GLN A 122 -17.03 -0.38 -6.79
N PRO A 123 -16.66 -1.20 -7.80
CA PRO A 123 -15.76 -0.74 -8.84
C PRO A 123 -16.31 0.53 -9.48
N GLY A 124 -15.53 1.60 -9.40
CA GLY A 124 -15.86 2.88 -10.01
C GLY A 124 -15.28 3.03 -11.41
N GLU A 125 -15.34 4.24 -11.94
CA GLU A 125 -14.65 4.59 -13.17
C GLU A 125 -13.14 4.38 -13.05
N PRO A 126 -12.44 4.06 -14.16
CA PRO A 126 -10.99 3.92 -14.17
C PRO A 126 -10.30 5.19 -13.63
N LEU A 127 -9.37 4.99 -12.70
CA LEU A 127 -8.61 6.10 -12.12
C LEU A 127 -7.66 6.69 -13.15
N ARG A 128 -7.74 8.00 -13.39
CA ARG A 128 -6.70 8.74 -14.10
C ARG A 128 -5.78 9.42 -13.10
N ILE A 129 -4.50 9.11 -13.15
CA ILE A 129 -3.46 9.71 -12.32
C ILE A 129 -2.49 10.43 -13.23
N ASP A 130 -2.57 11.76 -13.27
CA ASP A 130 -1.60 12.59 -13.99
C ASP A 130 -0.59 13.15 -13.00
N LEU A 131 0.66 12.70 -13.09
CA LEU A 131 1.72 13.05 -12.15
C LEU A 131 2.07 14.55 -12.20
N LEU A 132 1.92 15.19 -13.36
CA LEU A 132 2.16 16.63 -13.47
C LEU A 132 1.09 17.42 -12.71
N GLU A 133 -0.18 17.06 -12.89
CA GLU A 133 -1.28 17.68 -12.15
C GLU A 133 -1.15 17.48 -10.64
N GLU A 134 -0.78 16.28 -10.19
CA GLU A 134 -0.59 16.00 -8.77
C GLU A 134 0.58 16.80 -8.19
N ALA A 135 1.68 16.94 -8.92
CA ALA A 135 2.82 17.76 -8.50
C ALA A 135 2.44 19.24 -8.38
N LEU A 136 1.74 19.80 -9.37
CA LEU A 136 1.28 21.18 -9.35
C LEU A 136 0.30 21.44 -8.19
N ARG A 137 -0.64 20.53 -7.97
CA ARG A 137 -1.59 20.60 -6.85
C ARG A 137 -0.87 20.59 -5.50
N TYR A 138 0.13 19.75 -5.35
CA TYR A 138 0.95 19.69 -4.15
C TYR A 138 1.75 20.96 -3.90
N GLN A 139 2.36 21.54 -4.94
CA GLN A 139 3.09 22.79 -4.84
C GLN A 139 2.15 23.95 -4.43
N ALA A 140 0.95 24.02 -5.01
CA ALA A 140 -0.04 25.03 -4.64
C ALA A 140 -0.47 24.92 -3.17
N LEU A 141 -0.69 23.70 -2.67
CA LEU A 141 -1.01 23.47 -1.27
C LEU A 141 0.14 23.91 -0.35
N ARG A 142 1.38 23.54 -0.68
CA ARG A 142 2.55 23.96 0.11
C ARG A 142 2.73 25.46 0.16
N SER A 143 2.53 26.15 -0.96
CA SER A 143 2.62 27.62 -1.03
C SER A 143 1.56 28.30 -0.18
N LYS A 144 0.33 27.75 -0.16
CA LYS A 144 -0.75 28.24 0.70
C LYS A 144 -0.38 28.07 2.19
N MET A 145 0.05 26.89 2.58
CA MET A 145 0.44 26.62 3.97
C MET A 145 1.61 27.50 4.44
N ALA A 146 2.57 27.77 3.56
CA ALA A 146 3.69 28.66 3.88
C ALA A 146 3.23 30.10 4.11
N LYS A 147 2.24 30.59 3.35
CA LYS A 147 1.66 31.93 3.56
C LYS A 147 0.89 32.01 4.86
N ASP A 148 0.11 30.99 5.18
CA ASP A 148 -0.72 30.96 6.41
C ASP A 148 0.15 30.86 7.69
N HIS A 149 1.40 30.43 7.59
CA HIS A 149 2.37 30.31 8.71
C HIS A 149 3.43 31.41 8.73
N SER A 150 3.39 32.39 7.82
CA SER A 150 4.26 33.56 7.93
C SER A 150 3.77 34.42 9.11
N PRO A 151 4.56 34.59 10.17
CA PRO A 151 4.19 35.51 11.25
C PRO A 151 4.10 36.90 10.65
N GLU A 152 2.96 37.54 10.85
CA GLU A 152 2.74 38.97 10.56
C GLU A 152 3.86 39.74 11.24
N ALA A 153 4.72 40.39 10.47
CA ALA A 153 5.81 41.17 11.00
C ALA A 153 5.19 42.22 11.96
N PRO A 154 5.69 42.37 13.22
CA PRO A 154 5.15 43.37 14.10
C PRO A 154 5.25 44.72 13.41
N ALA A 155 4.09 45.39 13.29
CA ALA A 155 3.98 46.74 12.74
C ALA A 155 5.00 47.64 13.46
N GLY A 156 5.97 48.12 12.68
CA GLY A 156 7.13 48.83 13.19
C GLY A 156 6.75 49.97 14.09
N THR A 157 7.33 49.90 15.28
CA THR A 157 7.48 51.10 16.15
C THR A 157 8.38 52.07 15.39
N GLN A 158 7.79 53.04 14.73
CA GLN A 158 8.53 54.20 14.25
C GLN A 158 8.92 55.10 15.44
N PRO A 159 10.13 55.61 15.47
CA PRO A 159 10.61 56.52 16.52
C PRO A 159 9.95 57.89 16.46
#